data_2247f8c94c740b427c08fcf392b5fb3e
#
_entry.id   2247f8c94c740b427c08fcf392b5fb3e
#
_cell.length_a   1.000
_cell.length_b   1.000
_cell.length_c   1.000
_cell.angle_alpha   90.00
_cell.angle_beta   90.00
_cell.angle_gamma   90.00
#
_symmetry.space_group_name_H-M   'P 1'
#
loop_
_entity.id
_entity.type
_entity.pdbx_description
1 polymer ?
#
loop_
_entity_poly.entity_id
_entity_poly.type
_entity_poly.pdbx_seq_one_letter_code
_entity_poly.pdbx_strand_id
1 'polypeptide(L)'
;VAGIAAANRYVKSADGSFESALDTVLTQGVAPDAQLLVMKVFGVTGGASESDYMAAVEDAMVLGADSANLSLGGSWTGNSRAADAYAAILQRVTESGMVVSISAGNSGSWYEETAVGSAYADGVSFATSGAPGTYTNSLGVASVDNVGQTGLYIDVAGNKMFYTESLESQSGSKYTNLSITTLAGEQEYVYLDSIGTAEEFSAIKDVLAGKIAICNRGELNFTDKLENAVSNGAIAT
;
A
#
# COMPACT_ATOMS: atom_id res chain seq x y z
N VAL A 1 7.74 -0.78 2.50
CA VAL A 1 8.38 0.46 2.98
C VAL A 1 9.87 0.23 3.19
N ALA A 2 10.30 -0.64 4.12
CA ALA A 2 11.70 -0.86 4.43
C ALA A 2 12.56 -1.21 3.19
N GLY A 3 12.02 -2.03 2.27
CA GLY A 3 12.72 -2.36 1.03
C GLY A 3 12.96 -1.15 0.13
N ILE A 4 11.96 -0.26 -0.03
CA ILE A 4 12.12 0.97 -0.81
C ILE A 4 13.14 1.90 -0.17
N ALA A 5 13.17 1.96 1.16
CA ALA A 5 14.10 2.81 1.88
C ALA A 5 15.54 2.26 1.82
N ALA A 6 15.76 0.99 2.15
CA ALA A 6 17.09 0.48 2.48
C ALA A 6 17.38 -0.95 1.99
N ALA A 7 16.64 -1.47 0.98
CA ALA A 7 17.00 -2.77 0.42
C ALA A 7 18.43 -2.74 -0.10
N ASN A 8 19.26 -3.63 0.39
CA ASN A 8 20.64 -3.75 -0.05
C ASN A 8 20.74 -4.75 -1.23
N ARG A 9 21.94 -4.79 -1.80
CA ARG A 9 22.29 -5.63 -2.95
C ARG A 9 22.95 -6.95 -2.55
N TYR A 10 22.82 -7.36 -1.31
CA TYR A 10 23.40 -8.58 -0.80
C TYR A 10 22.30 -9.56 -0.42
N VAL A 11 22.53 -10.83 -0.73
CA VAL A 11 21.69 -11.94 -0.29
C VAL A 11 22.50 -12.82 0.66
N LYS A 12 21.84 -13.36 1.66
CA LYS A 12 22.44 -14.29 2.58
C LYS A 12 22.38 -15.69 2.00
N SER A 13 23.53 -16.28 1.79
CA SER A 13 23.66 -17.65 1.31
C SER A 13 23.35 -18.68 2.40
N ALA A 14 23.14 -19.94 2.01
CA ALA A 14 22.79 -21.02 2.93
C ALA A 14 23.86 -21.28 4.01
N ASP A 15 25.11 -20.97 3.73
CA ASP A 15 26.24 -21.07 4.67
C ASP A 15 26.38 -19.87 5.62
N GLY A 16 25.50 -18.87 5.46
CA GLY A 16 25.49 -17.66 6.28
C GLY A 16 26.38 -16.52 5.76
N SER A 17 27.11 -16.73 4.67
CA SER A 17 27.84 -15.67 3.99
C SER A 17 26.91 -14.70 3.26
N PHE A 18 27.44 -13.53 2.90
CA PHE A 18 26.71 -12.55 2.09
C PHE A 18 27.35 -12.48 0.71
N GLU A 19 26.54 -12.65 -0.32
CA GLU A 19 26.93 -12.56 -1.71
C GLU A 19 26.31 -11.34 -2.36
N SER A 20 27.04 -10.71 -3.28
CA SER A 20 26.49 -9.60 -4.07
C SER A 20 25.45 -10.13 -5.04
N ALA A 21 24.27 -9.54 -5.02
CA ALA A 21 23.17 -9.84 -5.95
C ALA A 21 23.04 -8.77 -7.04
N LEU A 22 24.08 -7.97 -7.29
CA LEU A 22 24.08 -6.85 -8.25
C LEU A 22 23.61 -7.23 -9.65
N ASP A 23 23.93 -8.45 -10.10
CA ASP A 23 23.56 -8.93 -11.43
C ASP A 23 22.12 -9.46 -11.50
N THR A 24 21.46 -9.66 -10.35
CA THR A 24 20.12 -10.26 -10.25
C THR A 24 19.07 -9.35 -9.63
N VAL A 25 19.48 -8.31 -8.89
CA VAL A 25 18.56 -7.34 -8.28
C VAL A 25 18.13 -6.31 -9.30
N LEU A 26 16.85 -6.21 -9.55
CA LEU A 26 16.29 -5.19 -10.45
C LEU A 26 16.28 -3.80 -9.81
N THR A 27 16.15 -3.74 -8.49
CA THR A 27 16.08 -2.47 -7.74
C THR A 27 16.73 -2.62 -6.38
N GLN A 28 17.30 -1.52 -5.88
CA GLN A 28 17.78 -1.39 -4.50
C GLN A 28 17.04 -0.25 -3.81
N GLY A 29 17.13 -0.16 -2.49
CA GLY A 29 16.60 0.94 -1.72
C GLY A 29 17.32 2.26 -2.04
N VAL A 30 16.72 3.36 -1.66
CA VAL A 30 17.30 4.71 -1.86
C VAL A 30 18.59 4.87 -1.03
N ALA A 31 18.63 4.26 0.16
CA ALA A 31 19.77 4.27 1.08
C ALA A 31 20.14 2.83 1.49
N PRO A 32 20.76 2.05 0.61
CA PRO A 32 20.97 0.61 0.82
C PRO A 32 21.90 0.27 1.99
N ASP A 33 22.74 1.21 2.42
CA ASP A 33 23.66 1.03 3.54
C ASP A 33 23.11 1.57 4.88
N ALA A 34 21.85 2.08 4.88
CA ALA A 34 21.24 2.58 6.09
C ALA A 34 20.89 1.46 7.08
N GLN A 35 21.14 1.71 8.35
CA GLN A 35 20.67 0.85 9.43
C GLN A 35 19.19 1.12 9.69
N LEU A 36 18.39 0.06 9.81
CA LEU A 36 16.97 0.17 10.06
C LEU A 36 16.63 -0.08 11.53
N LEU A 37 16.02 0.91 12.15
CA LEU A 37 15.32 0.77 13.43
C LEU A 37 13.83 0.55 13.14
N VAL A 38 13.35 -0.68 13.33
CA VAL A 38 11.96 -1.05 13.00
C VAL A 38 11.07 -0.88 14.21
N MET A 39 10.14 0.08 14.14
CA MET A 39 9.14 0.36 15.15
C MET A 39 7.78 -0.20 14.73
N LYS A 40 7.34 -1.28 15.38
CA LYS A 40 6.03 -1.89 15.10
C LYS A 40 4.94 -1.18 15.90
N VAL A 41 4.17 -0.33 15.25
CA VAL A 41 3.08 0.45 15.86
C VAL A 41 1.68 -0.08 15.55
N PHE A 42 1.52 -0.94 14.56
CA PHE A 42 0.25 -1.59 14.24
C PHE A 42 0.03 -2.83 15.10
N GLY A 43 -1.18 -2.98 15.64
CA GLY A 43 -1.61 -4.19 16.33
C GLY A 43 -1.74 -5.40 15.39
N VAL A 44 -2.13 -6.54 15.95
CA VAL A 44 -2.41 -7.76 15.18
C VAL A 44 -3.67 -7.57 14.33
N THR A 45 -4.64 -6.84 14.86
CA THR A 45 -5.89 -6.49 14.19
C THR A 45 -6.13 -5.00 14.37
N GLY A 46 -6.38 -4.29 13.28
CA GLY A 46 -6.72 -2.87 13.32
C GLY A 46 -5.56 -1.93 12.99
N GLY A 47 -5.77 -0.64 13.24
CA GLY A 47 -4.82 0.43 12.96
C GLY A 47 -3.77 0.64 14.04
N ALA A 48 -2.95 1.67 13.84
CA ALA A 48 -2.09 2.25 14.86
C ALA A 48 -2.80 3.42 15.53
N SER A 49 -2.66 3.57 16.85
CA SER A 49 -3.10 4.78 17.52
C SER A 49 -2.08 5.91 17.34
N GLU A 50 -2.55 7.14 17.37
CA GLU A 50 -1.66 8.31 17.26
C GLU A 50 -0.61 8.33 18.37
N SER A 51 -0.98 7.95 19.59
CA SER A 51 -0.06 7.86 20.73
C SER A 51 1.07 6.85 20.48
N ASP A 52 0.77 5.71 19.83
CA ASP A 52 1.74 4.63 19.64
C ASP A 52 2.82 5.04 18.64
N TYR A 53 2.42 5.60 17.48
CA TYR A 53 3.43 5.99 16.50
C TYR A 53 4.18 7.27 16.89
N MET A 54 3.58 8.17 17.66
CA MET A 54 4.30 9.33 18.21
C MET A 54 5.28 8.94 19.32
N ALA A 55 4.92 7.98 20.18
CA ALA A 55 5.87 7.41 21.13
C ALA A 55 7.05 6.72 20.42
N ALA A 56 6.78 5.99 19.33
CA ALA A 56 7.84 5.38 18.52
C ALA A 56 8.77 6.43 17.89
N VAL A 57 8.26 7.58 17.49
CA VAL A 57 9.08 8.71 16.98
C VAL A 57 9.98 9.28 18.08
N GLU A 58 9.46 9.46 19.30
CA GLU A 58 10.25 9.90 20.46
C GLU A 58 11.34 8.86 20.82
N ASP A 59 10.99 7.59 20.85
CA ASP A 59 11.95 6.51 21.11
C ASP A 59 13.05 6.46 20.04
N ALA A 60 12.69 6.63 18.78
CA ALA A 60 13.67 6.69 17.69
C ALA A 60 14.63 7.87 17.85
N MET A 61 14.14 9.04 18.26
CA MET A 61 14.96 10.20 18.57
C MET A 61 15.94 9.91 19.73
N VAL A 62 15.45 9.30 20.81
CA VAL A 62 16.28 8.94 21.98
C VAL A 62 17.35 7.90 21.60
N LEU A 63 17.04 6.98 20.70
CA LEU A 63 17.98 5.98 20.20
C LEU A 63 18.97 6.52 19.17
N GLY A 64 18.85 7.78 18.79
CA GLY A 64 19.80 8.47 17.91
C GLY A 64 19.55 8.21 16.42
N ALA A 65 18.32 7.97 16.00
CA ALA A 65 17.98 7.90 14.60
C ALA A 65 18.17 9.26 13.90
N ASP A 66 18.71 9.25 12.70
CA ASP A 66 18.88 10.46 11.88
C ASP A 66 17.58 10.86 11.17
N SER A 67 16.74 9.87 10.84
CA SER A 67 15.45 10.10 10.19
C SER A 67 14.42 9.04 10.55
N ALA A 68 13.15 9.41 10.48
CA ALA A 68 12.03 8.49 10.62
C ALA A 68 11.12 8.57 9.40
N ASN A 69 10.58 7.42 8.95
CA ASN A 69 9.58 7.34 7.91
C ASN A 69 8.28 6.76 8.46
N LEU A 70 7.20 7.49 8.30
CA LEU A 70 5.85 7.10 8.68
C LEU A 70 5.00 6.92 7.42
N SER A 71 4.94 5.69 6.89
CA SER A 71 4.02 5.33 5.79
C SER A 71 2.68 4.91 6.38
N LEU A 72 2.06 5.83 7.09
CA LEU A 72 0.77 5.68 7.76
C LEU A 72 0.06 7.05 7.82
N GLY A 73 -1.22 7.03 8.12
CA GLY A 73 -2.02 8.23 8.29
C GLY A 73 -3.51 7.93 8.23
N GLY A 74 -4.31 8.92 8.57
CA GLY A 74 -5.77 8.91 8.44
C GLY A 74 -6.22 9.73 7.24
N SER A 75 -7.46 9.52 6.83
CA SER A 75 -8.08 10.24 5.69
C SER A 75 -8.47 11.68 6.03
N TRP A 76 -8.23 12.13 7.23
CA TRP A 76 -8.72 13.42 7.73
C TRP A 76 -7.67 14.49 7.60
N THR A 77 -8.06 15.58 6.96
CA THR A 77 -7.37 16.85 7.12
C THR A 77 -7.99 17.55 8.33
N GLY A 78 -7.23 17.82 9.32
CA GLY A 78 -7.74 18.61 10.41
C GLY A 78 -7.02 18.36 11.73
N ASN A 79 -7.17 19.31 12.60
CA ASN A 79 -6.63 19.24 13.92
C ASN A 79 -7.38 18.17 14.73
N SER A 80 -6.72 17.05 14.98
CA SER A 80 -7.14 16.25 16.12
C SER A 80 -6.97 17.08 17.39
N ARG A 81 -7.70 16.74 18.44
CA ARG A 81 -7.48 17.37 19.77
C ARG A 81 -6.06 17.18 20.30
N ALA A 82 -5.33 16.27 19.72
CA ALA A 82 -3.96 15.93 20.06
C ALA A 82 -2.93 16.63 19.15
N ALA A 83 -3.35 17.39 18.14
CA ALA A 83 -2.45 18.01 17.18
C ALA A 83 -1.39 18.90 17.84
N ASP A 84 -1.76 19.64 18.89
CA ASP A 84 -0.82 20.51 19.61
C ASP A 84 0.25 19.70 20.38
N ALA A 85 -0.15 18.58 20.98
CA ALA A 85 0.80 17.68 21.66
C ALA A 85 1.77 17.04 20.65
N TYR A 86 1.27 16.60 19.50
CA TYR A 86 2.10 16.02 18.46
C TYR A 86 2.99 17.05 17.77
N ALA A 87 2.51 18.28 17.59
CA ALA A 87 3.33 19.37 17.10
C ALA A 87 4.52 19.64 18.05
N ALA A 88 4.29 19.58 19.36
CA ALA A 88 5.36 19.73 20.33
C ALA A 88 6.38 18.58 20.29
N ILE A 89 5.94 17.34 20.08
CA ILE A 89 6.82 16.18 19.89
C ILE A 89 7.66 16.38 18.63
N LEU A 90 7.03 16.67 17.50
CA LEU A 90 7.71 16.89 16.22
C LEU A 90 8.67 18.09 16.26
N GLN A 91 8.36 19.10 17.04
CA GLN A 91 9.27 20.23 17.27
C GLN A 91 10.55 19.77 17.99
N ARG A 92 10.43 19.01 19.08
CA ARG A 92 11.60 18.46 19.81
C ARG A 92 12.44 17.55 18.91
N VAL A 93 11.77 16.74 18.09
CA VAL A 93 12.43 15.88 17.11
C VAL A 93 13.22 16.71 16.11
N THR A 94 12.64 17.78 15.57
CA THR A 94 13.32 18.71 14.66
C THR A 94 14.50 19.41 15.34
N GLU A 95 14.35 19.83 16.58
CA GLU A 95 15.41 20.44 17.37
C GLU A 95 16.58 19.47 17.67
N SER A 96 16.30 18.17 17.72
CA SER A 96 17.34 17.14 17.82
C SER A 96 18.12 16.90 16.52
N GLY A 97 17.64 17.45 15.41
CA GLY A 97 18.21 17.25 14.07
C GLY A 97 17.64 16.06 13.30
N MET A 98 16.73 15.28 13.89
CA MET A 98 16.07 14.16 13.20
C MET A 98 15.01 14.66 12.22
N VAL A 99 14.95 14.10 11.03
CA VAL A 99 13.95 14.41 10.00
C VAL A 99 12.81 13.37 10.06
N VAL A 100 11.56 13.83 10.10
CA VAL A 100 10.39 12.94 10.04
C VAL A 100 9.65 13.12 8.74
N SER A 101 9.66 12.09 7.89
CA SER A 101 8.94 12.03 6.63
C SER A 101 7.64 11.26 6.80
N ILE A 102 6.52 11.86 6.44
CA ILE A 102 5.19 11.30 6.66
C ILE A 102 4.41 11.32 5.34
N SER A 103 3.77 10.19 5.01
CA SER A 103 2.94 10.10 3.81
C SER A 103 1.78 11.09 3.85
N ALA A 104 1.50 11.73 2.72
CA ALA A 104 0.38 12.65 2.57
C ALA A 104 -1.00 11.97 2.60
N GLY A 105 -1.05 10.64 2.52
CA GLY A 105 -2.29 9.87 2.51
C GLY A 105 -2.81 9.60 1.11
N ASN A 106 -3.99 8.96 1.04
CA ASN A 106 -4.60 8.50 -0.20
C ASN A 106 -5.89 9.24 -0.57
N SER A 107 -6.31 10.21 0.24
CA SER A 107 -7.52 11.00 0.00
C SER A 107 -7.21 12.09 -1.01
N GLY A 108 -7.60 11.88 -2.28
CA GLY A 108 -7.28 12.79 -3.37
C GLY A 108 -8.13 14.04 -3.39
N SER A 109 -9.33 14.01 -2.81
CA SER A 109 -10.26 15.15 -2.81
C SER A 109 -11.22 15.14 -1.64
N TRP A 110 -11.78 16.32 -1.34
CA TRP A 110 -12.80 16.52 -0.30
C TRP A 110 -14.15 15.89 -0.66
N TYR A 111 -14.33 15.47 -1.89
CA TYR A 111 -15.57 14.87 -2.31
C TYR A 111 -15.59 13.35 -2.04
N GLU A 112 -14.45 12.73 -1.79
CA GLU A 112 -14.41 11.35 -1.35
C GLU A 112 -15.24 11.18 -0.08
N GLU A 113 -16.11 10.18 -0.11
CA GLU A 113 -17.04 9.91 0.98
C GLU A 113 -16.27 9.58 2.25
N THR A 114 -16.40 10.43 3.23
CA THR A 114 -15.80 10.26 4.55
C THR A 114 -16.87 9.85 5.55
N ALA A 115 -16.49 9.42 6.75
CA ALA A 115 -17.44 9.07 7.80
C ALA A 115 -18.38 10.23 8.22
N VAL A 116 -18.10 11.45 7.79
CA VAL A 116 -18.94 12.64 8.02
C VAL A 116 -19.62 13.16 6.75
N GLY A 117 -19.49 12.44 5.63
CA GLY A 117 -20.03 12.84 4.32
C GLY A 117 -19.10 13.75 3.53
N SER A 118 -19.53 14.11 2.32
CA SER A 118 -18.81 15.02 1.45
C SER A 118 -18.95 16.45 1.92
N ALA A 119 -17.84 17.16 2.10
CA ALA A 119 -17.86 18.57 2.48
C ALA A 119 -18.19 19.51 1.32
N TYR A 120 -18.06 19.05 0.07
CA TYR A 120 -18.27 19.83 -1.14
C TYR A 120 -19.06 19.03 -2.18
N ALA A 121 -19.69 19.74 -3.13
CA ALA A 121 -20.39 19.13 -4.24
C ALA A 121 -19.44 18.34 -5.15
N ASP A 122 -20.00 17.36 -5.86
CA ASP A 122 -19.27 16.53 -6.82
C ASP A 122 -18.45 17.36 -7.81
N GLY A 123 -17.24 16.91 -8.10
CA GLY A 123 -16.36 17.53 -9.09
C GLY A 123 -15.44 18.63 -8.55
N VAL A 124 -15.49 18.93 -7.25
CA VAL A 124 -14.52 19.85 -6.64
C VAL A 124 -13.29 19.07 -6.21
N SER A 125 -12.24 19.14 -7.00
CA SER A 125 -10.94 18.51 -6.71
C SER A 125 -10.05 19.47 -5.93
N PHE A 126 -10.01 19.36 -4.63
CA PHE A 126 -8.90 19.90 -3.85
C PHE A 126 -8.04 18.73 -3.39
N ALA A 127 -6.74 18.81 -3.71
CA ALA A 127 -5.78 17.88 -3.15
C ALA A 127 -5.80 18.01 -1.62
N THR A 128 -6.04 16.90 -0.94
CA THR A 128 -6.09 16.85 0.52
C THR A 128 -4.95 15.97 1.04
N SER A 129 -4.40 16.36 2.17
CA SER A 129 -3.40 15.57 2.88
C SER A 129 -3.93 15.16 4.24
N GLY A 130 -3.69 13.91 4.62
CA GLY A 130 -4.13 13.34 5.89
C GLY A 130 -3.17 13.63 7.05
N ALA A 131 -3.70 13.54 8.27
CA ALA A 131 -2.87 13.59 9.48
C ALA A 131 -2.13 12.23 9.67
N PRO A 132 -0.90 12.22 10.19
CA PRO A 132 -0.10 13.32 10.70
C PRO A 132 0.76 14.05 9.64
N GLY A 133 0.67 13.71 8.36
CA GLY A 133 1.44 14.35 7.28
C GLY A 133 1.21 15.86 7.14
N THR A 134 0.10 16.36 7.70
CA THR A 134 -0.24 17.80 7.75
C THR A 134 0.29 18.52 8.97
N TYR A 135 0.90 17.83 9.93
CA TYR A 135 1.37 18.47 11.15
C TYR A 135 2.62 19.31 10.89
N THR A 136 2.72 20.42 11.63
CA THR A 136 3.90 21.29 11.61
C THR A 136 5.15 20.50 12.05
N ASN A 137 6.30 20.84 11.47
CA ASN A 137 7.59 20.20 11.75
C ASN A 137 7.70 18.74 11.29
N SER A 138 6.86 18.34 10.33
CA SER A 138 7.04 17.09 9.56
C SER A 138 7.24 17.39 8.08
N LEU A 139 7.87 16.48 7.38
CA LEU A 139 7.96 16.53 5.92
C LEU A 139 6.82 15.68 5.34
N GLY A 140 5.73 16.33 4.91
CA GLY A 140 4.63 15.66 4.22
C GLY A 140 5.06 15.23 2.81
N VAL A 141 4.97 13.94 2.50
CA VAL A 141 5.44 13.36 1.22
C VAL A 141 4.25 12.83 0.44
N ALA A 142 4.00 13.42 -0.72
CA ALA A 142 3.02 12.94 -1.68
C ALA A 142 3.69 12.10 -2.77
N SER A 143 2.91 11.23 -3.38
CA SER A 143 3.34 10.46 -4.55
C SER A 143 3.17 11.27 -5.84
N VAL A 144 3.95 10.90 -6.84
CA VAL A 144 3.81 11.39 -8.20
C VAL A 144 3.88 10.19 -9.15
N ASP A 145 3.10 10.23 -10.22
CA ASP A 145 3.15 9.20 -11.24
C ASP A 145 4.44 9.29 -12.04
N ASN A 146 5.03 8.14 -12.32
CA ASN A 146 6.20 8.07 -13.19
C ASN A 146 5.82 8.41 -14.64
N VAL A 147 6.72 9.09 -15.33
CA VAL A 147 6.55 9.44 -16.77
C VAL A 147 6.56 8.21 -17.67
N GLY A 148 7.11 7.09 -17.18
CA GLY A 148 7.16 5.81 -17.87
C GLY A 148 7.28 4.67 -16.87
N GLN A 149 6.86 3.50 -17.31
CA GLN A 149 6.83 2.30 -16.49
C GLN A 149 7.33 1.12 -17.31
N THR A 150 8.11 0.25 -16.68
CA THR A 150 8.47 -1.06 -17.22
C THR A 150 7.87 -2.13 -16.33
N GLY A 151 7.16 -3.08 -16.91
CA GLY A 151 6.50 -4.13 -16.13
C GLY A 151 5.86 -5.19 -17.00
N LEU A 152 5.26 -6.17 -16.35
CA LEU A 152 4.45 -7.17 -17.01
C LEU A 152 3.18 -6.52 -17.56
N TYR A 153 2.70 -7.02 -18.69
CA TYR A 153 1.44 -6.55 -19.26
C TYR A 153 0.61 -7.72 -19.78
N ILE A 154 -0.70 -7.52 -19.76
CA ILE A 154 -1.66 -8.34 -20.49
C ILE A 154 -2.16 -7.56 -21.71
N ASP A 155 -2.50 -8.26 -22.77
CA ASP A 155 -3.15 -7.68 -23.95
C ASP A 155 -4.65 -7.98 -23.89
N VAL A 156 -5.45 -6.94 -23.77
CA VAL A 156 -6.91 -7.06 -23.75
C VAL A 156 -7.47 -6.42 -25.00
N ALA A 157 -7.85 -7.22 -25.97
CA ALA A 157 -8.40 -6.76 -27.25
C ALA A 157 -7.51 -5.71 -27.97
N GLY A 158 -6.19 -5.93 -27.97
CA GLY A 158 -5.21 -5.03 -28.59
C GLY A 158 -4.72 -3.86 -27.69
N ASN A 159 -5.22 -3.79 -26.47
CA ASN A 159 -4.79 -2.79 -25.51
C ASN A 159 -3.87 -3.42 -24.45
N LYS A 160 -2.64 -2.92 -24.36
CA LYS A 160 -1.67 -3.36 -23.36
C LYS A 160 -1.96 -2.70 -22.02
N MET A 161 -2.19 -3.52 -21.00
CA MET A 161 -2.46 -3.08 -19.64
C MET A 161 -1.37 -3.64 -18.71
N PHE A 162 -0.67 -2.77 -18.01
CA PHE A 162 0.28 -3.20 -16.99
C PHE A 162 -0.45 -3.81 -15.80
N TYR A 163 0.19 -4.82 -15.21
CA TYR A 163 -0.32 -5.44 -14.01
C TYR A 163 0.80 -5.77 -13.02
N THR A 164 0.42 -5.93 -11.78
CA THR A 164 1.26 -6.48 -10.71
C THR A 164 0.56 -7.68 -10.10
N GLU A 165 1.33 -8.66 -9.65
CA GLU A 165 0.79 -9.86 -9.00
C GLU A 165 1.02 -9.81 -7.50
N SER A 166 0.04 -10.29 -6.74
CA SER A 166 0.21 -10.62 -5.33
C SER A 166 0.29 -12.14 -5.20
N LEU A 167 1.51 -12.66 -5.14
CA LEU A 167 1.75 -14.10 -5.02
C LEU A 167 1.79 -14.58 -3.57
N GLU A 168 1.73 -13.67 -2.61
CA GLU A 168 1.67 -14.00 -1.19
C GLU A 168 0.26 -14.47 -0.81
N SER A 169 0.14 -15.70 -0.38
CA SER A 169 -1.09 -16.21 0.22
C SER A 169 -1.28 -15.60 1.61
N GLN A 170 -2.42 -14.97 1.85
CA GLN A 170 -2.76 -14.53 3.20
C GLN A 170 -3.06 -15.73 4.10
N SER A 171 -2.71 -15.61 5.37
CA SER A 171 -3.03 -16.65 6.37
C SER A 171 -4.54 -16.87 6.43
N GLY A 172 -4.98 -18.10 6.21
CA GLY A 172 -6.39 -18.47 6.19
C GLY A 172 -7.04 -18.53 4.79
N SER A 173 -6.32 -18.13 3.75
CA SER A 173 -6.80 -18.32 2.37
C SER A 173 -6.89 -19.81 2.03
N LYS A 174 -7.96 -20.17 1.31
CA LYS A 174 -8.18 -21.55 0.81
C LYS A 174 -7.37 -21.84 -0.46
N TYR A 175 -6.85 -20.81 -1.10
CA TYR A 175 -6.20 -20.88 -2.40
C TYR A 175 -4.74 -20.42 -2.29
N THR A 176 -3.89 -21.02 -3.11
CA THR A 176 -2.51 -20.58 -3.31
C THR A 176 -2.48 -19.65 -4.51
N ASN A 177 -1.95 -18.46 -4.35
CA ASN A 177 -1.78 -17.51 -5.44
C ASN A 177 -0.67 -18.02 -6.38
N LEU A 178 -1.01 -18.20 -7.62
CA LEU A 178 -0.06 -18.53 -8.70
C LEU A 178 0.02 -17.37 -9.67
N SER A 179 1.18 -17.23 -10.32
CA SER A 179 1.33 -16.24 -11.39
C SER A 179 0.33 -16.49 -12.53
N ILE A 180 -0.28 -15.43 -13.03
CA ILE A 180 -1.17 -15.49 -14.20
C ILE A 180 -0.45 -16.05 -15.44
N THR A 181 0.88 -15.97 -15.47
CA THR A 181 1.71 -16.56 -16.53
C THR A 181 1.61 -18.10 -16.59
N THR A 182 1.05 -18.75 -15.58
CA THR A 182 0.73 -20.20 -15.63
C THR A 182 -0.45 -20.50 -16.55
N LEU A 183 -1.27 -19.50 -16.87
CA LEU A 183 -2.34 -19.63 -17.85
C LEU A 183 -1.76 -19.41 -19.26
N ALA A 184 -1.74 -20.47 -20.07
CA ALA A 184 -1.18 -20.40 -21.42
C ALA A 184 -2.22 -19.87 -22.43
N GLY A 185 -1.76 -19.04 -23.38
CA GLY A 185 -2.54 -18.58 -24.52
C GLY A 185 -3.61 -17.54 -24.19
N GLU A 186 -4.56 -17.39 -25.10
CA GLU A 186 -5.68 -16.48 -24.95
C GLU A 186 -6.70 -17.06 -23.96
N GLN A 187 -7.20 -16.19 -23.10
CA GLN A 187 -8.21 -16.52 -22.09
C GLN A 187 -9.45 -15.64 -22.27
N GLU A 188 -10.62 -16.22 -22.06
CA GLU A 188 -11.83 -15.43 -21.98
C GLU A 188 -11.91 -14.74 -20.60
N TYR A 189 -12.50 -13.55 -20.57
CA TYR A 189 -12.73 -12.83 -19.32
C TYR A 189 -14.17 -12.31 -19.20
N VAL A 190 -14.57 -12.05 -17.97
CA VAL A 190 -15.82 -11.34 -17.64
C VAL A 190 -15.45 -10.12 -16.81
N TYR A 191 -15.82 -8.94 -17.29
CA TYR A 191 -15.70 -7.71 -16.51
C TYR A 191 -16.98 -7.47 -15.71
N LEU A 192 -16.83 -7.33 -14.42
CA LEU A 192 -17.88 -7.00 -13.47
C LEU A 192 -17.66 -5.56 -13.00
N ASP A 193 -18.56 -4.64 -13.39
CA ASP A 193 -18.47 -3.23 -13.01
C ASP A 193 -18.91 -3.01 -11.56
N SER A 194 -18.24 -3.72 -10.65
CA SER A 194 -18.44 -3.68 -9.20
C SER A 194 -17.19 -4.20 -8.47
N ILE A 195 -17.26 -4.26 -7.14
CA ILE A 195 -16.09 -4.60 -6.31
C ILE A 195 -15.83 -6.10 -6.15
N GLY A 196 -16.69 -6.97 -6.67
CA GLY A 196 -16.50 -8.42 -6.65
C GLY A 196 -16.90 -9.09 -5.32
N THR A 197 -18.07 -8.76 -4.80
CA THR A 197 -18.64 -9.49 -3.64
C THR A 197 -19.06 -10.91 -4.02
N ALA A 198 -19.30 -11.75 -3.01
CA ALA A 198 -19.75 -13.14 -3.22
C ALA A 198 -21.09 -13.20 -3.95
N GLU A 199 -22.01 -12.30 -3.61
CA GLU A 199 -23.33 -12.19 -4.23
C GLU A 199 -23.24 -11.78 -5.69
N GLU A 200 -22.38 -10.81 -5.99
CA GLU A 200 -22.17 -10.30 -7.35
C GLU A 200 -21.62 -11.39 -8.27
N PHE A 201 -20.57 -12.11 -7.84
CA PHE A 201 -20.05 -13.24 -8.62
C PHE A 201 -21.02 -14.42 -8.70
N SER A 202 -21.78 -14.67 -7.66
CA SER A 202 -22.81 -15.72 -7.67
C SER A 202 -23.92 -15.43 -8.71
N ALA A 203 -24.27 -14.16 -8.90
CA ALA A 203 -25.28 -13.76 -9.88
C ALA A 203 -24.85 -14.02 -11.33
N ILE A 204 -23.53 -14.07 -11.60
CA ILE A 204 -22.98 -14.26 -12.96
C ILE A 204 -22.22 -15.58 -13.13
N LYS A 205 -22.31 -16.50 -12.17
CA LYS A 205 -21.52 -17.75 -12.13
C LYS A 205 -21.55 -18.56 -13.43
N ASP A 206 -22.70 -18.62 -14.10
CA ASP A 206 -22.86 -19.39 -15.33
C ASP A 206 -22.09 -18.78 -16.52
N VAL A 207 -21.90 -17.46 -16.52
CA VAL A 207 -21.10 -16.73 -17.51
C VAL A 207 -19.63 -16.72 -17.12
N LEU A 208 -19.34 -16.73 -15.84
CA LEU A 208 -17.99 -16.65 -15.26
C LEU A 208 -17.22 -17.97 -15.33
N ALA A 209 -17.91 -19.10 -15.34
CA ALA A 209 -17.31 -20.41 -15.28
C ALA A 209 -16.21 -20.62 -16.35
N GLY A 210 -15.02 -20.95 -15.90
CA GLY A 210 -13.84 -21.18 -16.75
C GLY A 210 -13.17 -19.93 -17.32
N LYS A 211 -13.56 -18.73 -16.87
CA LYS A 211 -13.03 -17.46 -17.36
C LYS A 211 -12.28 -16.68 -16.29
N ILE A 212 -11.53 -15.67 -16.70
CA ILE A 212 -10.90 -14.71 -15.80
C ILE A 212 -11.95 -13.69 -15.35
N ALA A 213 -12.02 -13.42 -14.06
CA ALA A 213 -12.84 -12.35 -13.50
C ALA A 213 -12.03 -11.04 -13.45
N ILE A 214 -12.63 -9.95 -13.89
CA ILE A 214 -12.09 -8.60 -13.70
C ILE A 214 -13.13 -7.79 -12.95
N CYS A 215 -12.73 -7.15 -11.86
CA CYS A 215 -13.62 -6.30 -11.05
C CYS A 215 -12.89 -5.05 -10.55
N ASN A 216 -13.64 -4.06 -10.11
CA ASN A 216 -13.11 -2.80 -9.61
C ASN A 216 -12.40 -2.98 -8.27
N ARG A 217 -11.47 -2.06 -7.95
CA ARG A 217 -10.67 -2.13 -6.72
C ARG A 217 -11.56 -2.12 -5.47
N GLY A 218 -12.26 -1.07 -5.16
CA GLY A 218 -13.16 -0.93 -4.00
C GLY A 218 -12.56 -1.36 -2.65
N GLU A 219 -13.42 -1.62 -1.67
CA GLU A 219 -13.03 -1.84 -0.27
C GLU A 219 -12.62 -3.29 0.06
N LEU A 220 -13.03 -4.27 -0.74
CA LEU A 220 -12.70 -5.67 -0.48
C LEU A 220 -11.20 -5.95 -0.61
N ASN A 221 -10.68 -6.83 0.25
CA ASN A 221 -9.33 -7.34 0.11
C ASN A 221 -9.16 -8.15 -1.18
N PHE A 222 -7.96 -8.18 -1.72
CA PHE A 222 -7.67 -8.96 -2.93
C PHE A 222 -7.93 -10.46 -2.74
N THR A 223 -7.62 -10.99 -1.55
CA THR A 223 -7.90 -12.40 -1.21
C THR A 223 -9.39 -12.71 -1.23
N ASP A 224 -10.21 -11.82 -0.66
CA ASP A 224 -11.67 -12.00 -0.65
C ASP A 224 -12.24 -12.00 -2.08
N LYS A 225 -11.75 -11.10 -2.94
CA LYS A 225 -12.14 -11.07 -4.36
C LYS A 225 -11.76 -12.36 -5.08
N LEU A 226 -10.53 -12.84 -4.87
CA LEU A 226 -10.07 -14.10 -5.44
C LEU A 226 -10.94 -15.28 -4.98
N GLU A 227 -11.18 -15.40 -3.68
CA GLU A 227 -12.02 -16.47 -3.13
C GLU A 227 -13.46 -16.40 -3.65
N ASN A 228 -14.04 -15.22 -3.73
CA ASN A 228 -15.36 -15.00 -4.27
C ASN A 228 -15.45 -15.39 -5.75
N ALA A 229 -14.50 -14.96 -6.57
CA ALA A 229 -14.47 -15.27 -8.00
C ALA A 229 -14.28 -16.77 -8.25
N VAL A 230 -13.27 -17.38 -7.63
CA VAL A 230 -12.92 -18.80 -7.83
C VAL A 230 -14.02 -19.73 -7.29
N SER A 231 -14.64 -19.39 -6.16
CA SER A 231 -15.79 -20.15 -5.61
C SER A 231 -17.01 -20.13 -6.53
N ASN A 232 -17.06 -19.17 -7.44
CA ASN A 232 -18.13 -19.04 -8.46
C ASN A 232 -17.67 -19.47 -9.87
N GLY A 233 -16.53 -20.15 -9.97
CA GLY A 233 -16.08 -20.81 -11.20
C GLY A 233 -15.05 -20.06 -12.03
N ALA A 234 -14.58 -18.91 -11.61
CA ALA A 234 -13.47 -18.22 -12.27
C ALA A 234 -12.17 -19.04 -12.17
N ILE A 235 -11.30 -18.91 -13.17
CA ILE A 235 -9.96 -19.53 -13.17
C ILE A 235 -8.89 -18.57 -12.62
N ALA A 236 -9.17 -17.27 -12.63
CA ALA A 236 -8.32 -16.21 -12.06
C ALA A 236 -9.14 -14.93 -11.81
N THR A 237 -8.60 -13.99 -11.08
CA THR A 237 -9.12 -12.64 -10.90
C THR A 237 -7.97 -11.65 -10.74
#